data_615402abb9daa536efe99881b29cbba1
#
_entry.id   615402abb9daa536efe99881b29cbba1
#
_cell.length_a   1.000
_cell.length_b   1.000
_cell.length_c   1.000
_cell.angle_alpha   90.00
_cell.angle_beta   90.00
_cell.angle_gamma   90.00
#
_symmetry.space_group_name_H-M   'P 1'
#
loop_
_entity.id
_entity.type
_entity.pdbx_description
1 polymer ?
#
loop_
_entity_poly.entity_id
_entity_poly.type
_entity_poly.pdbx_seq_one_letter_code
_entity_poly.pdbx_strand_id
1 'polypeptide(L)'
;AVVDYSSGTGSNTLTFNYTIGSGETSSDLDYKATSSLALNGGTIKDVALNNATLTLASPGATNSLGDNKALIVDTTVPTVTNVTSTTGDGSYKQGETIAITVAFSEVVNVTGTPQLTLETGGSDAVVNYSSGTGSNTLTFNYTIGSGETSSDLDYKATSSLALNGGTIRDAALNNATLTLASPGASNSLGDNKALIVDTSVPTISSVSLNSANSELTVTFAEGVYDTDGGSGDLEAADFELSISGGVATVASTPTDISKTAQNIWVLDVNISGTANGSETLSVVPAAGNVIFDAAGNAASTSQSNNTASLTEKILPTVTNVTSTTSDGSYKQGQTIAITVAFSEVVNVTGTPQLTLETGGSDAVVDYSSGTGSNTLTFNYTIGAGHTSSDLDYKATSSLALN
;
A
#
# COMPACT_ATOMS: atom_id res chain seq x y z
N ALA A 1 41.13 -16.15 40.24
CA ALA A 1 42.47 -15.60 39.96
C ALA A 1 43.47 -15.95 41.06
N VAL A 2 44.74 -16.10 40.75
CA VAL A 2 45.88 -16.14 41.69
C VAL A 2 46.68 -14.84 41.42
N VAL A 3 46.95 -14.10 42.51
CA VAL A 3 47.59 -12.77 42.42
C VAL A 3 48.89 -12.82 43.15
N ASP A 4 49.99 -12.48 42.48
CA ASP A 4 51.32 -12.49 43.02
C ASP A 4 51.63 -11.21 43.81
N TYR A 5 52.48 -11.32 44.82
CA TYR A 5 53.00 -10.18 45.56
C TYR A 5 53.74 -9.24 44.61
N SER A 6 53.44 -7.94 44.71
CA SER A 6 53.99 -6.91 43.86
C SER A 6 55.01 -6.04 44.59
N SER A 7 54.66 -5.54 45.79
CA SER A 7 55.52 -4.60 46.52
C SER A 7 55.11 -4.46 48.00
N GLY A 8 55.95 -3.73 48.82
CA GLY A 8 55.63 -3.38 50.20
C GLY A 8 56.60 -4.00 51.24
N THR A 9 57.69 -4.69 50.78
CA THR A 9 58.68 -5.19 51.71
C THR A 9 59.27 -4.05 52.54
N GLY A 10 59.52 -4.29 53.86
CA GLY A 10 59.99 -3.27 54.78
C GLY A 10 58.92 -2.28 55.30
N SER A 11 57.65 -2.55 55.01
CA SER A 11 56.48 -1.80 55.49
C SER A 11 55.50 -2.73 56.23
N ASN A 12 54.43 -2.20 56.79
CA ASN A 12 53.33 -2.94 57.38
C ASN A 12 52.24 -3.26 56.39
N THR A 13 52.41 -2.93 55.11
CA THR A 13 51.44 -3.16 54.04
C THR A 13 52.10 -3.86 52.85
N LEU A 14 51.51 -4.95 52.37
CA LEU A 14 51.90 -5.65 51.15
C LEU A 14 50.87 -5.37 50.08
N THR A 15 51.36 -5.15 48.84
CA THR A 15 50.51 -4.90 47.67
C THR A 15 50.50 -6.08 46.74
N PHE A 16 49.30 -6.47 46.28
CA PHE A 16 49.03 -7.49 45.26
C PHE A 16 48.28 -6.81 44.11
N ASN A 17 48.80 -6.87 42.91
CA ASN A 17 48.17 -6.24 41.74
C ASN A 17 47.40 -7.31 40.98
N TYR A 18 46.07 -7.21 41.05
CA TYR A 18 45.17 -8.07 40.24
C TYR A 18 44.91 -7.42 38.91
N THR A 19 45.19 -8.16 37.82
CA THR A 19 44.81 -7.80 36.48
C THR A 19 43.61 -8.69 36.07
N ILE A 20 42.48 -8.06 35.74
CA ILE A 20 41.24 -8.76 35.36
C ILE A 20 41.49 -9.50 34.05
N GLY A 21 41.28 -10.82 34.09
CA GLY A 21 41.34 -11.70 32.91
C GLY A 21 40.00 -11.83 32.18
N SER A 22 40.04 -12.29 30.94
CA SER A 22 38.83 -12.53 30.15
C SER A 22 37.94 -13.59 30.85
N GLY A 23 36.63 -13.30 30.94
CA GLY A 23 35.65 -14.19 31.54
C GLY A 23 35.61 -14.17 33.08
N GLU A 24 36.41 -13.32 33.73
CA GLU A 24 36.34 -13.16 35.18
C GLU A 24 35.21 -12.20 35.56
N THR A 25 34.39 -12.60 36.52
CA THR A 25 33.26 -11.81 37.04
C THR A 25 33.17 -11.91 38.56
N SER A 26 32.82 -10.83 39.22
CA SER A 26 32.52 -10.78 40.66
C SER A 26 31.57 -9.62 40.92
N SER A 27 30.47 -9.83 41.60
CA SER A 27 29.57 -8.75 42.03
C SER A 27 30.14 -7.95 43.18
N ASP A 28 31.09 -8.54 43.93
CA ASP A 28 31.87 -7.89 45.01
C ASP A 28 33.17 -8.68 45.16
N LEU A 29 34.28 -8.09 44.72
CA LEU A 29 35.58 -8.78 44.69
C LEU A 29 36.12 -8.98 46.06
N ASP A 30 36.34 -10.23 46.48
CA ASP A 30 37.02 -10.61 47.69
C ASP A 30 37.96 -11.80 47.42
N TYR A 31 38.83 -12.09 48.40
CA TYR A 31 39.60 -13.33 48.36
C TYR A 31 38.73 -14.53 48.70
N LYS A 32 39.16 -15.73 48.21
CA LYS A 32 38.29 -16.93 48.23
C LYS A 32 38.05 -17.49 49.66
N ALA A 33 39.01 -17.40 50.55
CA ALA A 33 38.98 -17.99 51.91
C ALA A 33 39.95 -17.33 52.85
N THR A 34 39.81 -17.55 54.15
CA THR A 34 40.73 -17.06 55.18
C THR A 34 42.16 -17.54 54.98
N SER A 35 42.38 -18.64 54.20
CA SER A 35 43.67 -19.19 53.84
C SER A 35 44.21 -18.73 52.46
N SER A 36 43.59 -17.73 51.83
CA SER A 36 43.96 -17.29 50.48
C SER A 36 45.33 -16.58 50.38
N LEU A 37 45.84 -16.06 51.50
CA LEU A 37 47.21 -15.56 51.54
C LEU A 37 48.17 -16.70 51.77
N ALA A 38 49.00 -17.05 50.80
CA ALA A 38 49.95 -18.14 50.82
C ALA A 38 51.38 -17.67 50.53
N LEU A 39 52.36 -18.30 51.13
CA LEU A 39 53.80 -17.93 50.95
C LEU A 39 54.34 -18.29 49.58
N ASN A 40 53.80 -19.31 48.90
CA ASN A 40 54.27 -19.81 47.60
C ASN A 40 55.78 -19.95 47.50
N GLY A 41 56.40 -20.53 48.54
CA GLY A 41 57.83 -20.69 48.67
C GLY A 41 58.63 -19.47 49.20
N GLY A 42 57.92 -18.32 49.45
CA GLY A 42 58.48 -17.12 50.05
C GLY A 42 58.39 -17.09 51.57
N THR A 43 58.68 -15.93 52.22
CA THR A 43 58.53 -15.72 53.64
C THR A 43 57.95 -14.31 53.91
N ILE A 44 57.14 -14.19 54.96
CA ILE A 44 56.67 -12.92 55.52
C ILE A 44 57.08 -12.90 56.98
N LYS A 45 58.02 -12.04 57.36
CA LYS A 45 58.60 -11.97 58.72
C LYS A 45 58.71 -10.55 59.18
N ASP A 46 58.70 -10.39 60.53
CA ASP A 46 59.04 -9.11 61.18
C ASP A 46 60.58 -8.87 61.25
N VAL A 47 60.99 -7.73 61.76
CA VAL A 47 62.42 -7.38 61.93
C VAL A 47 63.14 -8.30 62.95
N ALA A 48 62.43 -9.01 63.85
CA ALA A 48 62.91 -10.00 64.74
C ALA A 48 62.93 -11.41 64.16
N LEU A 49 62.60 -11.59 62.85
CA LEU A 49 62.55 -12.85 62.11
C LEU A 49 61.38 -13.79 62.54
N ASN A 50 60.38 -13.32 63.27
CA ASN A 50 59.18 -14.04 63.57
C ASN A 50 58.31 -14.16 62.31
N ASN A 51 57.71 -15.40 62.06
CA ASN A 51 56.84 -15.58 60.96
C ASN A 51 55.48 -14.88 61.17
N ALA A 52 54.93 -14.24 60.12
CA ALA A 52 53.59 -13.67 60.16
C ALA A 52 52.50 -14.77 60.19
N THR A 53 51.40 -14.50 60.89
CA THR A 53 50.18 -15.26 60.79
C THR A 53 49.42 -14.79 59.52
N LEU A 54 49.09 -15.73 58.60
CA LEU A 54 48.55 -15.41 57.29
C LEU A 54 47.01 -15.60 57.24
N THR A 55 46.35 -15.79 58.37
CA THR A 55 44.90 -15.94 58.39
C THR A 55 44.20 -14.63 58.12
N LEU A 56 43.49 -14.56 57.02
CA LEU A 56 42.68 -13.41 56.64
C LEU A 56 41.33 -13.41 57.37
N ALA A 57 40.60 -12.29 57.38
CA ALA A 57 39.21 -12.26 57.80
C ALA A 57 38.34 -13.19 56.91
N SER A 58 37.21 -13.66 57.37
CA SER A 58 36.29 -14.39 56.49
C SER A 58 35.80 -13.48 55.37
N PRO A 59 35.71 -13.93 54.10
CA PRO A 59 35.18 -13.16 53.01
C PRO A 59 33.83 -12.51 53.36
N GLY A 60 33.67 -11.20 53.09
CA GLY A 60 32.48 -10.41 53.46
C GLY A 60 32.38 -9.99 54.93
N ALA A 61 33.27 -10.50 55.82
CA ALA A 61 33.29 -10.08 57.24
C ALA A 61 34.13 -8.80 57.43
N THR A 62 33.90 -8.11 58.51
CA THR A 62 34.66 -6.91 58.89
C THR A 62 36.18 -7.08 58.71
N ASN A 63 36.82 -6.15 58.01
CA ASN A 63 38.21 -6.17 57.59
C ASN A 63 38.55 -7.11 56.40
N SER A 64 37.56 -7.72 55.71
CA SER A 64 37.81 -8.33 54.39
C SER A 64 37.91 -7.28 53.27
N LEU A 65 38.33 -7.70 52.09
CA LEU A 65 38.39 -6.82 50.93
C LEU A 65 36.98 -6.37 50.55
N GLY A 66 35.99 -7.30 50.47
CA GLY A 66 34.61 -6.97 50.10
C GLY A 66 33.88 -6.10 51.13
N ASP A 67 34.22 -6.22 52.46
CA ASP A 67 33.68 -5.32 53.48
C ASP A 67 34.24 -3.88 53.32
N ASN A 68 35.54 -3.77 52.98
CA ASN A 68 36.23 -2.49 52.87
C ASN A 68 36.05 -1.78 51.53
N LYS A 69 35.71 -2.50 50.45
CA LYS A 69 35.65 -2.00 49.09
C LYS A 69 34.57 -2.71 48.29
N ALA A 70 33.68 -1.95 47.70
CA ALA A 70 32.73 -2.47 46.68
C ALA A 70 33.42 -2.44 45.30
N LEU A 71 34.09 -3.54 44.96
CA LEU A 71 34.79 -3.70 43.67
C LEU A 71 34.04 -4.73 42.81
N ILE A 72 33.42 -4.25 41.75
CA ILE A 72 32.73 -5.13 40.76
C ILE A 72 33.72 -5.48 39.63
N VAL A 73 33.83 -6.75 39.33
CA VAL A 73 34.56 -7.25 38.15
C VAL A 73 33.50 -7.76 37.17
N ASP A 74 33.44 -7.12 36.01
CA ASP A 74 32.53 -7.50 34.95
C ASP A 74 33.24 -7.45 33.58
N THR A 75 33.31 -8.59 32.92
CA THR A 75 33.87 -8.76 31.58
C THR A 75 32.81 -9.23 30.58
N THR A 76 31.53 -9.29 31.01
CA THR A 76 30.41 -9.63 30.15
C THR A 76 30.13 -8.46 29.22
N VAL A 77 29.99 -8.73 27.94
CA VAL A 77 29.63 -7.69 26.96
C VAL A 77 28.12 -7.69 26.72
N PRO A 78 27.47 -6.53 26.74
CA PRO A 78 26.06 -6.44 26.37
C PRO A 78 25.82 -6.94 24.94
N THR A 79 24.79 -7.73 24.74
CA THR A 79 24.38 -8.23 23.39
C THR A 79 22.94 -7.87 23.12
N VAL A 80 22.58 -7.62 21.85
CA VAL A 80 21.18 -7.41 21.49
C VAL A 80 20.42 -8.72 21.62
N THR A 81 19.28 -8.69 22.30
CA THR A 81 18.43 -9.85 22.54
C THR A 81 17.11 -9.80 21.79
N ASN A 82 16.60 -8.60 21.50
CA ASN A 82 15.30 -8.43 20.83
C ASN A 82 15.19 -7.04 20.18
N VAL A 83 14.49 -6.95 19.06
CA VAL A 83 14.06 -5.70 18.44
C VAL A 83 12.55 -5.77 18.24
N THR A 84 11.83 -4.79 18.76
CA THR A 84 10.36 -4.74 18.66
C THR A 84 9.88 -3.29 18.63
N SER A 85 8.58 -3.06 18.76
CA SER A 85 8.00 -1.72 18.83
C SER A 85 6.97 -1.62 19.95
N THR A 86 6.87 -0.46 20.58
CA THR A 86 5.75 -0.12 21.46
C THR A 86 4.54 0.40 20.71
N THR A 87 4.70 0.76 19.42
CA THR A 87 3.60 1.07 18.51
C THR A 87 2.84 -0.22 18.19
N GLY A 88 1.51 -0.16 18.08
CA GLY A 88 0.66 -1.30 17.74
C GLY A 88 0.93 -1.82 16.33
N ASP A 89 0.39 -2.99 16.00
CA ASP A 89 0.37 -3.49 14.62
C ASP A 89 -0.64 -2.66 13.80
N GLY A 90 -0.35 -2.45 12.52
CA GLY A 90 -1.21 -1.66 11.64
C GLY A 90 -0.48 -1.02 10.47
N SER A 91 -1.21 -0.22 9.69
CA SER A 91 -0.68 0.56 8.57
C SER A 91 -0.49 2.01 9.00
N TYR A 92 0.62 2.59 8.60
CA TYR A 92 1.06 3.93 9.01
C TYR A 92 1.45 4.76 7.80
N LYS A 93 1.02 6.02 7.76
CA LYS A 93 1.26 6.98 6.69
C LYS A 93 2.37 7.97 6.99
N GLN A 94 2.72 8.78 6.00
CA GLN A 94 3.70 9.86 6.15
C GLN A 94 3.40 10.76 7.36
N GLY A 95 4.46 11.07 8.12
CA GLY A 95 4.41 11.96 9.29
C GLY A 95 4.06 11.26 10.60
N GLU A 96 3.58 10.03 10.59
CA GLU A 96 3.37 9.24 11.80
C GLU A 96 4.69 8.72 12.35
N THR A 97 4.69 8.38 13.64
CA THR A 97 5.92 7.94 14.34
C THR A 97 5.75 6.55 14.91
N ILE A 98 6.70 5.67 14.59
CA ILE A 98 6.82 4.31 15.11
C ILE A 98 7.97 4.28 16.13
N ALA A 99 7.67 3.89 17.36
CA ALA A 99 8.66 3.82 18.45
C ALA A 99 9.28 2.41 18.48
N ILE A 100 10.48 2.26 17.90
CA ILE A 100 11.21 0.99 17.82
C ILE A 100 12.09 0.86 19.05
N THR A 101 12.13 -0.34 19.65
CA THR A 101 12.91 -0.64 20.84
C THR A 101 13.92 -1.76 20.56
N VAL A 102 15.15 -1.56 21.03
CA VAL A 102 16.24 -2.54 20.99
C VAL A 102 16.59 -2.94 22.41
N ALA A 103 16.37 -4.21 22.75
CA ALA A 103 16.68 -4.77 24.06
C ALA A 103 18.06 -5.41 24.08
N PHE A 104 18.78 -5.21 25.18
CA PHE A 104 20.09 -5.78 25.45
C PHE A 104 20.03 -6.79 26.59
N SER A 105 21.02 -7.68 26.68
CA SER A 105 21.17 -8.68 27.73
C SER A 105 21.34 -8.06 29.13
N GLU A 106 21.76 -6.80 29.20
CA GLU A 106 22.02 -6.07 30.44
C GLU A 106 21.85 -4.57 30.25
N VAL A 107 21.98 -3.80 31.33
CA VAL A 107 21.86 -2.35 31.33
C VAL A 107 22.99 -1.71 30.54
N VAL A 108 22.65 -0.80 29.64
CA VAL A 108 23.63 -0.07 28.81
C VAL A 108 23.55 1.45 28.98
N ASN A 109 24.67 2.09 28.87
CA ASN A 109 24.85 3.55 28.87
C ASN A 109 25.23 3.99 27.45
N VAL A 110 24.53 5.00 26.93
CA VAL A 110 24.73 5.55 25.60
C VAL A 110 25.36 6.90 25.63
N THR A 111 26.37 7.15 24.78
CA THR A 111 26.88 8.48 24.46
C THR A 111 26.75 8.74 22.97
N GLY A 112 26.60 10.03 22.59
CA GLY A 112 26.40 10.39 21.20
C GLY A 112 25.02 9.97 20.69
N THR A 113 24.93 9.70 19.38
CA THR A 113 23.66 9.43 18.69
C THR A 113 23.79 8.16 17.83
N PRO A 114 23.79 6.96 18.43
CA PRO A 114 23.69 5.72 17.65
C PRO A 114 22.49 5.74 16.70
N GLN A 115 22.56 4.98 15.63
CA GLN A 115 21.58 4.95 14.56
C GLN A 115 21.10 3.53 14.27
N LEU A 116 19.83 3.42 13.90
CA LEU A 116 19.21 2.19 13.36
C LEU A 116 18.75 2.45 11.92
N THR A 117 19.23 1.65 10.97
CA THR A 117 18.81 1.74 9.56
C THR A 117 17.66 0.78 9.32
N LEU A 118 16.52 1.30 8.82
CA LEU A 118 15.31 0.54 8.48
C LEU A 118 15.23 0.32 6.97
N GLU A 119 14.64 -0.81 6.55
CA GLU A 119 14.29 -1.08 5.16
C GLU A 119 12.95 -0.42 4.85
N THR A 120 12.98 0.69 4.11
CA THR A 120 11.81 1.50 3.77
C THR A 120 11.65 1.75 2.27
N GLY A 121 12.07 0.78 1.46
CA GLY A 121 11.89 0.78 0.02
C GLY A 121 13.04 1.44 -0.75
N GLY A 122 12.74 2.39 -1.62
CA GLY A 122 13.74 3.00 -2.52
C GLY A 122 14.86 3.78 -1.83
N SER A 123 14.65 4.22 -0.61
CA SER A 123 15.65 4.86 0.28
C SER A 123 15.42 4.34 1.69
N ASP A 124 16.49 3.90 2.33
CA ASP A 124 16.42 3.40 3.70
C ASP A 124 16.33 4.55 4.71
N ALA A 125 15.44 4.43 5.70
CA ALA A 125 15.37 5.38 6.80
C ALA A 125 16.50 5.15 7.81
N VAL A 126 17.21 6.21 8.20
CA VAL A 126 18.22 6.18 9.26
C VAL A 126 17.67 6.90 10.49
N VAL A 127 17.39 6.13 11.54
CA VAL A 127 16.72 6.60 12.75
C VAL A 127 17.72 6.80 13.88
N ASN A 128 17.75 8.00 14.44
CA ASN A 128 18.62 8.33 15.56
C ASN A 128 18.10 7.75 16.88
N TYR A 129 19.04 7.32 17.74
CA TYR A 129 18.75 7.01 19.14
C TYR A 129 17.99 8.18 19.80
N SER A 130 16.94 7.84 20.54
CA SER A 130 16.05 8.80 21.20
C SER A 130 16.17 8.77 22.71
N SER A 131 16.12 7.58 23.33
CA SER A 131 16.11 7.45 24.79
C SER A 131 16.43 6.03 25.26
N GLY A 132 16.63 5.84 26.60
CA GLY A 132 16.79 4.53 27.21
C GLY A 132 18.18 4.29 27.82
N THR A 133 19.11 5.27 27.82
CA THR A 133 20.40 5.15 28.53
C THR A 133 20.18 4.85 30.01
N GLY A 134 21.01 4.00 30.60
CA GLY A 134 20.85 3.53 31.97
C GLY A 134 19.77 2.44 32.14
N SER A 135 19.28 1.87 31.04
CA SER A 135 18.38 0.71 31.03
C SER A 135 18.88 -0.36 30.07
N ASN A 136 18.20 -1.52 30.04
CA ASN A 136 18.49 -2.57 29.07
C ASN A 136 17.73 -2.40 27.75
N THR A 137 17.00 -1.29 27.54
CA THR A 137 16.18 -1.08 26.36
C THR A 137 16.40 0.33 25.81
N LEU A 138 16.82 0.42 24.55
CA LEU A 138 17.01 1.68 23.83
C LEU A 138 15.85 1.92 22.87
N THR A 139 15.43 3.19 22.74
CA THR A 139 14.32 3.60 21.85
C THR A 139 14.84 4.43 20.69
N PHE A 140 14.27 4.14 19.50
CA PHE A 140 14.48 4.83 18.23
C PHE A 140 13.13 5.25 17.69
N ASN A 141 12.84 6.55 17.61
CA ASN A 141 11.57 7.08 17.11
C ASN A 141 11.71 7.34 15.61
N TYR A 142 11.12 6.44 14.82
CA TYR A 142 11.05 6.57 13.37
C TYR A 142 9.83 7.39 12.97
N THR A 143 10.02 8.55 12.35
CA THR A 143 8.97 9.35 11.73
C THR A 143 8.99 9.07 10.22
N ILE A 144 7.87 8.60 9.69
CA ILE A 144 7.74 8.15 8.30
C ILE A 144 7.92 9.34 7.34
N GLY A 145 8.90 9.23 6.45
CA GLY A 145 9.19 10.20 5.40
C GLY A 145 8.34 10.01 4.16
N SER A 146 8.37 11.01 3.26
CA SER A 146 7.66 10.93 1.97
C SER A 146 8.28 9.89 1.05
N GLY A 147 7.45 9.02 0.48
CA GLY A 147 7.86 7.98 -0.45
C GLY A 147 8.47 6.74 0.19
N GLU A 148 8.51 6.67 1.52
CA GLU A 148 8.90 5.47 2.25
C GLU A 148 7.76 4.46 2.28
N THR A 149 8.08 3.18 2.05
CA THR A 149 7.10 2.08 2.02
C THR A 149 7.71 0.79 2.57
N SER A 150 6.92 0.01 3.29
CA SER A 150 7.28 -1.34 3.71
C SER A 150 6.01 -2.15 3.97
N SER A 151 5.91 -3.34 3.40
CA SER A 151 4.78 -4.24 3.67
C SER A 151 4.88 -4.94 5.02
N ASP A 152 6.09 -4.93 5.62
CA ASP A 152 6.38 -5.44 6.95
C ASP A 152 7.71 -4.80 7.40
N LEU A 153 7.62 -3.79 8.26
CA LEU A 153 8.76 -2.96 8.61
C LEU A 153 9.79 -3.74 9.43
N ASP A 154 11.01 -3.80 8.92
CA ASP A 154 12.15 -4.32 9.66
C ASP A 154 13.38 -3.44 9.43
N TYR A 155 14.45 -3.69 10.17
CA TYR A 155 15.75 -3.08 9.88
C TYR A 155 16.39 -3.78 8.67
N LYS A 156 17.27 -3.05 7.98
CA LYS A 156 17.85 -3.50 6.69
C LYS A 156 18.70 -4.78 6.77
N ALA A 157 19.49 -4.92 7.82
CA ALA A 157 20.45 -6.01 7.97
C ALA A 157 20.85 -6.23 9.43
N THR A 158 21.53 -7.34 9.71
CA THR A 158 22.10 -7.62 11.05
C THR A 158 23.09 -6.56 11.55
N SER A 159 23.64 -5.72 10.66
CA SER A 159 24.56 -4.61 10.96
C SER A 159 23.89 -3.24 11.01
N SER A 160 22.55 -3.16 11.00
CA SER A 160 21.80 -1.90 10.92
C SER A 160 21.91 -1.02 12.15
N LEU A 161 22.25 -1.58 13.33
CA LEU A 161 22.54 -0.78 14.52
C LEU A 161 24.00 -0.32 14.49
N ALA A 162 24.23 0.98 14.40
CA ALA A 162 25.55 1.59 14.30
C ALA A 162 25.79 2.65 15.37
N LEU A 163 27.03 2.80 15.83
CA LEU A 163 27.38 3.77 16.87
C LEU A 163 27.35 5.23 16.39
N ASN A 164 27.56 5.48 15.11
CA ASN A 164 27.61 6.84 14.54
C ASN A 164 28.52 7.80 15.35
N GLY A 165 29.72 7.34 15.72
CA GLY A 165 30.67 8.08 16.55
C GLY A 165 30.35 8.11 18.04
N GLY A 166 29.25 7.54 18.50
CA GLY A 166 28.87 7.39 19.90
C GLY A 166 29.40 6.10 20.54
N THR A 167 28.86 5.73 21.71
CA THR A 167 29.13 4.46 22.38
C THR A 167 27.85 3.84 22.95
N ILE A 168 27.82 2.52 23.03
CA ILE A 168 26.85 1.74 23.82
C ILE A 168 27.67 0.78 24.67
N ARG A 169 27.65 0.94 26.03
CA ARG A 169 28.49 0.22 26.98
C ARG A 169 27.73 -0.09 28.25
N ASP A 170 28.12 -1.15 28.94
CA ASP A 170 27.70 -1.38 30.33
C ASP A 170 28.33 -0.42 31.34
N ALA A 171 28.11 -0.65 32.66
CA ALA A 171 28.68 0.12 33.72
C ALA A 171 30.18 -0.13 33.92
N ALA A 172 30.69 -1.30 33.52
CA ALA A 172 32.11 -1.65 33.56
C ALA A 172 32.87 -1.17 32.31
N LEU A 173 32.18 -0.48 31.39
CA LEU A 173 32.68 0.08 30.12
C LEU A 173 32.97 -1.00 29.03
N ASN A 174 32.43 -2.20 29.14
CA ASN A 174 32.46 -3.18 28.05
C ASN A 174 31.60 -2.67 26.90
N ASN A 175 32.15 -2.70 25.68
CA ASN A 175 31.43 -2.30 24.48
C ASN A 175 30.36 -3.34 24.12
N ALA A 176 29.14 -2.91 23.83
CA ALA A 176 28.08 -3.79 23.39
C ALA A 176 28.38 -4.40 22.00
N THR A 177 27.98 -5.65 21.81
CA THR A 177 27.88 -6.28 20.50
C THR A 177 26.57 -5.85 19.85
N LEU A 178 26.64 -5.22 18.68
CA LEU A 178 25.51 -4.57 18.02
C LEU A 178 24.84 -5.45 16.92
N THR A 179 25.24 -6.72 16.83
CA THR A 179 24.67 -7.63 15.84
C THR A 179 23.20 -7.92 16.15
N LEU A 180 22.31 -7.58 15.22
CA LEU A 180 20.88 -7.86 15.28
C LEU A 180 20.59 -9.27 14.78
N ALA A 181 19.40 -9.80 15.05
CA ALA A 181 18.88 -10.99 14.39
C ALA A 181 18.78 -10.73 12.86
N SER A 182 18.73 -11.78 12.05
CA SER A 182 18.44 -11.59 10.61
C SER A 182 17.05 -11.02 10.44
N PRO A 183 16.83 -10.05 9.54
CA PRO A 183 15.48 -9.54 9.27
C PRO A 183 14.48 -10.68 9.00
N GLY A 184 13.30 -10.60 9.59
CA GLY A 184 12.25 -11.63 9.54
C GLY A 184 12.52 -12.88 10.39
N ALA A 185 13.67 -13.00 11.04
CA ALA A 185 13.95 -14.10 11.96
C ALA A 185 13.49 -13.77 13.37
N SER A 186 13.33 -14.81 14.22
CA SER A 186 12.92 -14.64 15.61
C SER A 186 13.74 -13.56 16.33
N ASN A 187 13.06 -12.69 17.05
CA ASN A 187 13.56 -11.50 17.71
C ASN A 187 13.94 -10.32 16.78
N SER A 188 13.63 -10.37 15.48
CA SER A 188 13.66 -9.18 14.63
C SER A 188 12.41 -8.31 14.82
N LEU A 189 12.42 -7.10 14.28
CA LEU A 189 11.27 -6.20 14.33
C LEU A 189 10.07 -6.80 13.56
N GLY A 190 10.30 -7.28 12.33
CA GLY A 190 9.25 -7.84 11.48
C GLY A 190 8.69 -9.18 11.99
N ASP A 191 9.48 -10.01 12.73
CA ASP A 191 8.95 -11.20 13.42
C ASP A 191 8.06 -10.81 14.62
N ASN A 192 8.39 -9.75 15.31
CA ASN A 192 7.70 -9.31 16.53
C ASN A 192 6.49 -8.42 16.28
N LYS A 193 6.40 -7.77 15.12
CA LYS A 193 5.42 -6.74 14.79
C LYS A 193 5.00 -6.78 13.33
N ALA A 194 3.72 -6.60 13.07
CA ALA A 194 3.17 -6.39 11.73
C ALA A 194 2.94 -4.89 11.50
N LEU A 195 3.99 -4.17 11.12
CA LEU A 195 3.98 -2.73 10.88
C LEU A 195 4.10 -2.47 9.38
N ILE A 196 3.05 -1.91 8.79
CA ILE A 196 3.04 -1.54 7.37
C ILE A 196 3.31 -0.04 7.26
N VAL A 197 4.25 0.34 6.41
CA VAL A 197 4.51 1.74 6.05
C VAL A 197 3.99 1.96 4.64
N ASP A 198 3.01 2.82 4.49
CA ASP A 198 2.42 3.18 3.20
C ASP A 198 2.23 4.69 3.09
N THR A 199 2.89 5.29 2.12
CA THR A 199 2.78 6.73 1.80
C THR A 199 2.16 6.97 0.43
N SER A 200 1.69 5.92 -0.24
CA SER A 200 0.99 5.99 -1.52
C SER A 200 -0.43 6.49 -1.32
N VAL A 201 -0.95 7.27 -2.26
CA VAL A 201 -2.36 7.68 -2.22
C VAL A 201 -3.19 6.79 -3.15
N PRO A 202 -4.43 6.45 -2.82
CA PRO A 202 -5.28 5.65 -3.68
C PRO A 202 -5.52 6.33 -5.03
N THR A 203 -5.42 5.57 -6.11
CA THR A 203 -5.68 6.04 -7.47
C THR A 203 -6.68 5.14 -8.19
N ILE A 204 -7.49 5.74 -9.08
CA ILE A 204 -8.34 4.97 -9.99
C ILE A 204 -7.46 4.31 -11.04
N SER A 205 -7.49 2.97 -11.10
CA SER A 205 -6.75 2.18 -12.09
C SER A 205 -7.53 2.01 -13.40
N SER A 206 -8.87 1.91 -13.31
CA SER A 206 -9.75 1.83 -14.47
C SER A 206 -11.21 2.11 -14.13
N VAL A 207 -11.98 2.51 -15.13
CA VAL A 207 -13.44 2.58 -15.07
C VAL A 207 -14.05 1.87 -16.27
N SER A 208 -15.25 1.32 -16.10
CA SER A 208 -16.02 0.66 -17.17
C SER A 208 -17.50 0.98 -17.03
N LEU A 209 -18.08 1.59 -18.08
CA LEU A 209 -19.51 1.90 -18.14
C LEU A 209 -20.23 0.77 -18.88
N ASN A 210 -21.38 0.31 -18.36
CA ASN A 210 -22.17 -0.71 -19.04
C ASN A 210 -22.81 -0.15 -20.31
N SER A 211 -23.24 -1.05 -21.24
CA SER A 211 -23.82 -0.65 -22.51
C SER A 211 -25.18 0.06 -22.37
N ALA A 212 -25.83 0.01 -21.21
CA ALA A 212 -27.05 0.74 -20.91
C ALA A 212 -26.79 2.18 -20.48
N ASN A 213 -25.54 2.55 -20.19
CA ASN A 213 -25.12 3.81 -19.59
C ASN A 213 -25.69 4.04 -18.18
N SER A 214 -25.97 2.99 -17.42
CA SER A 214 -26.63 3.05 -16.12
C SER A 214 -25.75 2.67 -14.95
N GLU A 215 -24.64 1.96 -15.17
CA GLU A 215 -23.72 1.48 -14.13
C GLU A 215 -22.27 1.72 -14.55
N LEU A 216 -21.53 2.42 -13.69
CA LEU A 216 -20.11 2.68 -13.83
C LEU A 216 -19.34 1.85 -12.79
N THR A 217 -18.57 0.87 -13.24
CA THR A 217 -17.62 0.15 -12.38
C THR A 217 -16.35 0.98 -12.25
N VAL A 218 -15.95 1.28 -11.02
CA VAL A 218 -14.71 1.99 -10.66
C VAL A 218 -13.78 1.00 -9.98
N THR A 219 -12.56 0.86 -10.49
CA THR A 219 -11.52 0.02 -9.90
C THR A 219 -10.37 0.90 -9.44
N PHE A 220 -10.03 0.83 -8.16
CA PHE A 220 -8.85 1.48 -7.58
C PHE A 220 -7.63 0.56 -7.68
N ALA A 221 -6.44 1.13 -7.58
CA ALA A 221 -5.18 0.38 -7.58
C ALA A 221 -5.02 -0.48 -6.30
N GLU A 222 -5.74 -0.11 -5.24
CA GLU A 222 -5.69 -0.73 -3.91
C GLU A 222 -7.06 -0.70 -3.23
N GLY A 223 -7.17 -1.30 -2.02
CA GLY A 223 -8.38 -1.24 -1.21
C GLY A 223 -8.65 0.16 -0.67
N VAL A 224 -9.89 0.63 -0.79
CA VAL A 224 -10.30 1.97 -0.36
C VAL A 224 -11.43 1.93 0.67
N TYR A 225 -11.48 2.96 1.53
CA TYR A 225 -12.32 3.08 2.70
C TYR A 225 -12.88 4.51 2.83
N ASP A 226 -13.97 4.66 3.56
CA ASP A 226 -14.61 5.94 3.87
C ASP A 226 -13.89 6.73 4.97
N THR A 227 -13.14 6.07 5.85
CA THR A 227 -12.50 6.74 7.00
C THR A 227 -10.97 6.69 6.96
N ASP A 228 -10.34 7.72 7.48
CA ASP A 228 -8.91 7.78 7.80
C ASP A 228 -8.59 6.73 8.89
N GLY A 229 -7.96 5.64 8.49
CA GLY A 229 -7.69 4.46 9.34
C GLY A 229 -8.26 3.15 8.78
N GLY A 230 -8.64 3.14 7.50
CA GLY A 230 -8.92 1.91 6.74
C GLY A 230 -10.17 1.19 7.16
N SER A 231 -11.25 1.91 7.46
CA SER A 231 -12.53 1.33 7.82
C SER A 231 -13.72 2.04 7.15
N GLY A 232 -14.88 1.37 7.13
CA GLY A 232 -16.09 1.87 6.47
C GLY A 232 -16.11 1.55 4.97
N ASP A 233 -17.31 1.40 4.44
CA ASP A 233 -17.57 1.26 3.01
C ASP A 233 -17.89 2.63 2.42
N LEU A 234 -17.46 2.88 1.18
CA LEU A 234 -17.72 4.15 0.49
C LEU A 234 -19.22 4.37 0.30
N GLU A 235 -19.62 5.62 0.26
CA GLU A 235 -20.96 6.08 -0.02
C GLU A 235 -21.05 6.79 -1.39
N ALA A 236 -22.25 6.94 -1.94
CA ALA A 236 -22.45 7.64 -3.21
C ALA A 236 -21.93 9.09 -3.17
N ALA A 237 -21.99 9.72 -1.99
CA ALA A 237 -21.52 11.08 -1.76
C ALA A 237 -19.97 11.24 -1.85
N ASP A 238 -19.21 10.14 -1.81
CA ASP A 238 -17.76 10.15 -1.94
C ASP A 238 -17.28 10.36 -3.38
N PHE A 239 -18.20 10.28 -4.34
CA PHE A 239 -17.90 10.38 -5.77
C PHE A 239 -18.56 11.61 -6.39
N GLU A 240 -17.82 12.28 -7.26
CA GLU A 240 -18.33 13.30 -8.15
C GLU A 240 -18.26 12.83 -9.61
N LEU A 241 -19.41 12.94 -10.29
CA LEU A 241 -19.58 12.59 -11.70
C LEU A 241 -19.70 13.84 -12.55
N SER A 242 -19.13 13.81 -13.74
CA SER A 242 -19.31 14.85 -14.75
C SER A 242 -19.32 14.26 -16.16
N ILE A 243 -19.97 14.95 -17.11
CA ILE A 243 -19.95 14.61 -18.53
C ILE A 243 -19.37 15.79 -19.33
N SER A 244 -18.56 15.47 -20.31
CA SER A 244 -18.09 16.39 -21.32
C SER A 244 -18.43 15.88 -22.73
N GLY A 245 -18.63 16.80 -23.69
CA GLY A 245 -19.07 16.47 -25.06
C GLY A 245 -20.55 16.18 -25.15
N GLY A 246 -21.08 16.02 -26.38
CA GLY A 246 -22.44 15.63 -26.68
C GLY A 246 -23.56 16.50 -26.10
N VAL A 247 -24.71 15.87 -25.86
CA VAL A 247 -25.91 16.55 -25.33
C VAL A 247 -26.44 15.90 -24.03
N ALA A 248 -25.98 14.70 -23.69
CA ALA A 248 -26.37 14.06 -22.45
C ALA A 248 -25.68 14.71 -21.25
N THR A 249 -26.36 14.66 -20.10
CA THR A 249 -25.86 15.17 -18.81
C THR A 249 -25.98 14.10 -17.74
N VAL A 250 -25.28 14.26 -16.61
CA VAL A 250 -25.33 13.34 -15.48
C VAL A 250 -25.58 14.14 -14.18
N ALA A 251 -26.24 13.50 -13.21
CA ALA A 251 -26.24 14.02 -11.84
C ALA A 251 -24.82 13.92 -11.27
N SER A 252 -24.37 14.96 -10.56
CA SER A 252 -23.01 15.03 -10.02
C SER A 252 -22.69 13.94 -9.00
N THR A 253 -23.71 13.38 -8.34
CA THR A 253 -23.58 12.30 -7.35
C THR A 253 -24.27 11.05 -7.90
N PRO A 254 -23.66 9.85 -7.79
CA PRO A 254 -24.32 8.58 -8.11
C PRO A 254 -25.64 8.42 -7.33
N THR A 255 -26.62 7.73 -7.90
CA THR A 255 -27.90 7.50 -7.21
C THR A 255 -27.83 6.37 -6.19
N ASP A 256 -26.93 5.43 -6.39
CA ASP A 256 -26.63 4.34 -5.46
C ASP A 256 -25.20 3.82 -5.72
N ILE A 257 -24.68 3.02 -4.80
CA ILE A 257 -23.35 2.42 -4.88
C ILE A 257 -23.39 1.01 -4.31
N SER A 258 -22.65 0.10 -4.91
CA SER A 258 -22.47 -1.26 -4.41
C SER A 258 -20.99 -1.68 -4.45
N LYS A 259 -20.58 -2.41 -3.42
CA LYS A 259 -19.22 -2.93 -3.28
C LYS A 259 -19.12 -4.33 -3.88
N THR A 260 -18.21 -4.53 -4.82
CA THR A 260 -17.86 -5.86 -5.37
C THR A 260 -16.61 -6.43 -4.69
N ALA A 261 -15.61 -5.58 -4.45
CA ALA A 261 -14.40 -5.87 -3.68
C ALA A 261 -13.94 -4.58 -2.98
N GLN A 262 -12.95 -4.66 -2.07
CA GLN A 262 -12.47 -3.47 -1.35
C GLN A 262 -11.91 -2.38 -2.29
N ASN A 263 -11.46 -2.76 -3.47
CA ASN A 263 -10.96 -1.86 -4.51
C ASN A 263 -11.89 -1.75 -5.73
N ILE A 264 -13.09 -2.36 -5.73
CA ILE A 264 -14.02 -2.36 -6.88
C ILE A 264 -15.42 -1.97 -6.42
N TRP A 265 -15.91 -0.87 -6.99
CA TRP A 265 -17.20 -0.28 -6.67
C TRP A 265 -18.03 -0.07 -7.94
N VAL A 266 -19.32 -0.32 -7.86
CA VAL A 266 -20.28 -0.10 -8.95
C VAL A 266 -21.18 1.06 -8.56
N LEU A 267 -21.19 2.10 -9.38
CA LEU A 267 -21.96 3.33 -9.17
C LEU A 267 -23.16 3.32 -10.12
N ASP A 268 -24.36 3.48 -9.60
CA ASP A 268 -25.56 3.72 -10.40
C ASP A 268 -25.54 5.17 -10.89
N VAL A 269 -25.49 5.34 -12.21
CA VAL A 269 -25.41 6.66 -12.85
C VAL A 269 -26.75 7.04 -13.50
N ASN A 270 -27.19 8.27 -13.24
CA ASN A 270 -28.42 8.79 -13.81
C ASN A 270 -28.11 9.75 -14.97
N ILE A 271 -28.13 9.21 -16.20
CA ILE A 271 -27.92 9.99 -17.42
C ILE A 271 -29.24 10.60 -17.88
N SER A 272 -29.24 11.92 -18.12
CA SER A 272 -30.37 12.67 -18.67
C SER A 272 -30.08 13.10 -20.12
N GLY A 273 -31.09 13.02 -20.98
CA GLY A 273 -30.94 13.21 -22.43
C GLY A 273 -30.50 11.93 -23.12
N THR A 274 -30.45 11.98 -24.47
CA THR A 274 -30.08 10.83 -25.32
C THR A 274 -28.63 10.95 -25.71
N ALA A 275 -27.80 10.00 -25.27
CA ALA A 275 -26.38 9.96 -25.61
C ALA A 275 -26.20 9.77 -27.13
N ASN A 276 -25.29 10.54 -27.72
CA ASN A 276 -24.95 10.49 -29.16
C ASN A 276 -23.59 9.83 -29.44
N GLY A 277 -22.92 9.29 -28.38
CA GLY A 277 -21.63 8.61 -28.47
C GLY A 277 -20.41 9.53 -28.47
N SER A 278 -20.60 10.86 -28.41
CA SER A 278 -19.50 11.81 -28.27
C SER A 278 -19.25 12.23 -26.81
N GLU A 279 -20.09 11.77 -25.89
CA GLU A 279 -20.00 12.05 -24.47
C GLU A 279 -18.94 11.20 -23.79
N THR A 280 -18.22 11.83 -22.85
CA THR A 280 -17.29 11.19 -21.96
C THR A 280 -17.71 11.45 -20.51
N LEU A 281 -18.06 10.38 -19.78
CA LEU A 281 -18.33 10.38 -18.36
C LEU A 281 -17.00 10.34 -17.60
N SER A 282 -16.86 11.19 -16.59
CA SER A 282 -15.72 11.24 -15.67
C SER A 282 -16.18 11.03 -14.24
N VAL A 283 -15.38 10.33 -13.45
CA VAL A 283 -15.58 10.12 -12.01
C VAL A 283 -14.33 10.50 -11.23
N VAL A 284 -14.50 11.22 -10.12
CA VAL A 284 -13.42 11.56 -9.19
C VAL A 284 -13.93 11.45 -7.74
N PRO A 285 -13.03 11.37 -6.71
CA PRO A 285 -13.44 11.62 -5.33
C PRO A 285 -14.08 13.00 -5.20
N ALA A 286 -15.21 13.10 -4.50
CA ALA A 286 -15.97 14.35 -4.33
C ALA A 286 -15.20 15.42 -3.54
N ALA A 287 -14.25 15.00 -2.68
CA ALA A 287 -13.32 15.86 -1.94
C ALA A 287 -12.01 15.10 -1.67
N GLY A 288 -10.96 15.83 -1.28
CA GLY A 288 -9.65 15.24 -0.95
C GLY A 288 -9.56 14.55 0.42
N ASN A 289 -10.68 14.26 1.05
CA ASN A 289 -10.76 13.67 2.40
C ASN A 289 -12.01 12.80 2.59
N VAL A 290 -12.43 12.09 1.55
CA VAL A 290 -13.62 11.22 1.56
C VAL A 290 -13.30 9.78 1.15
N ILE A 291 -12.20 9.53 0.48
CA ILE A 291 -11.75 8.18 0.10
C ILE A 291 -10.31 8.01 0.58
N PHE A 292 -10.05 6.95 1.34
CA PHE A 292 -8.77 6.68 1.97
C PHE A 292 -8.32 5.23 1.68
N ASP A 293 -7.01 4.96 1.77
CA ASP A 293 -6.47 3.61 1.86
C ASP A 293 -6.47 3.07 3.31
N ALA A 294 -5.87 1.90 3.52
CA ALA A 294 -5.76 1.27 4.83
C ALA A 294 -4.83 2.02 5.80
N ALA A 295 -3.89 2.82 5.30
CA ALA A 295 -2.99 3.64 6.10
C ALA A 295 -3.59 5.02 6.40
N GLY A 296 -4.69 5.39 5.74
CA GLY A 296 -5.34 6.68 5.87
C GLY A 296 -4.78 7.74 4.91
N ASN A 297 -4.06 7.36 3.84
CA ASN A 297 -3.72 8.31 2.78
C ASN A 297 -4.98 8.62 1.98
N ALA A 298 -5.26 9.91 1.80
CA ALA A 298 -6.46 10.36 1.10
C ALA A 298 -6.27 10.38 -0.42
N ALA A 299 -7.26 9.87 -1.17
CA ALA A 299 -7.30 9.95 -2.62
C ALA A 299 -7.38 11.41 -3.10
N SER A 300 -6.62 11.74 -4.14
CA SER A 300 -6.70 13.06 -4.78
C SER A 300 -8.00 13.20 -5.57
N THR A 301 -8.57 14.41 -5.62
CA THR A 301 -9.66 14.77 -6.55
C THR A 301 -9.18 14.82 -8.02
N SER A 302 -7.87 14.84 -8.26
CA SER A 302 -7.30 14.73 -9.60
C SER A 302 -6.89 13.28 -9.85
N GLN A 303 -7.65 12.59 -10.71
CA GLN A 303 -7.44 11.18 -11.04
C GLN A 303 -7.08 11.03 -12.53
N SER A 304 -6.43 9.91 -12.86
CA SER A 304 -6.26 9.41 -14.22
C SER A 304 -7.06 8.11 -14.39
N ASN A 305 -7.24 7.64 -15.64
CA ASN A 305 -8.02 6.42 -15.94
C ASN A 305 -9.46 6.42 -15.41
N ASN A 306 -10.01 7.60 -15.21
CA ASN A 306 -11.28 7.87 -14.54
C ASN A 306 -12.40 8.25 -15.52
N THR A 307 -12.25 7.95 -16.80
CA THR A 307 -13.22 8.33 -17.84
C THR A 307 -13.70 7.13 -18.66
N ALA A 308 -14.98 7.16 -19.05
CA ALA A 308 -15.61 6.19 -19.96
C ALA A 308 -16.48 6.90 -20.98
N SER A 309 -16.46 6.43 -22.25
CA SER A 309 -17.35 6.96 -23.29
C SER A 309 -18.77 6.39 -23.11
N LEU A 310 -19.78 7.24 -23.31
CA LEU A 310 -21.17 6.78 -23.35
C LEU A 310 -21.44 5.96 -24.62
N THR A 311 -22.23 4.92 -24.46
CA THR A 311 -22.80 4.20 -25.59
C THR A 311 -23.88 5.08 -26.23
N GLU A 312 -23.82 5.26 -27.54
CA GLU A 312 -24.81 5.97 -28.33
C GLU A 312 -26.21 5.33 -28.18
N LYS A 313 -27.26 6.16 -28.08
CA LYS A 313 -28.67 5.79 -27.86
C LYS A 313 -29.65 6.47 -28.81
N ILE A 314 -29.19 7.22 -29.79
CA ILE A 314 -30.02 7.82 -30.80
C ILE A 314 -30.58 6.70 -31.67
N LEU A 315 -31.89 6.73 -31.92
CA LEU A 315 -32.53 5.76 -32.77
C LEU A 315 -32.44 6.23 -34.23
N PRO A 316 -32.04 5.36 -35.18
CA PRO A 316 -32.09 5.68 -36.60
C PRO A 316 -33.51 6.00 -37.06
N THR A 317 -33.68 7.11 -37.76
CA THR A 317 -34.98 7.54 -38.32
C THR A 317 -34.88 7.64 -39.83
N VAL A 318 -35.98 7.32 -40.53
CA VAL A 318 -36.07 7.52 -41.97
C VAL A 318 -36.04 8.99 -42.30
N THR A 319 -35.11 9.43 -43.13
CA THR A 319 -34.92 10.83 -43.54
C THR A 319 -35.39 11.08 -44.97
N ASN A 320 -35.37 10.07 -45.86
CA ASN A 320 -35.80 10.21 -47.22
C ASN A 320 -36.19 8.85 -47.81
N VAL A 321 -37.19 8.86 -48.71
CA VAL A 321 -37.52 7.74 -49.59
C VAL A 321 -37.51 8.26 -51.03
N THR A 322 -36.75 7.62 -51.91
CA THR A 322 -36.62 8.04 -53.31
C THR A 322 -36.28 6.83 -54.20
N SER A 323 -35.95 7.05 -55.45
CA SER A 323 -35.54 6.01 -56.37
C SER A 323 -34.27 6.40 -57.11
N THR A 324 -33.38 5.44 -57.38
CA THR A 324 -32.26 5.59 -58.32
C THR A 324 -32.66 5.35 -59.76
N THR A 325 -33.89 4.82 -59.97
CA THR A 325 -34.49 4.70 -61.33
C THR A 325 -34.99 6.08 -61.78
N SER A 326 -34.71 6.49 -62.99
CA SER A 326 -35.09 7.79 -63.53
C SER A 326 -36.62 7.96 -63.63
N ASP A 327 -37.08 9.22 -63.64
CA ASP A 327 -38.49 9.49 -63.89
C ASP A 327 -38.93 8.94 -65.25
N GLY A 328 -40.15 8.38 -65.31
CA GLY A 328 -40.66 7.81 -66.54
C GLY A 328 -41.86 6.86 -66.32
N SER A 329 -42.35 6.32 -67.41
CA SER A 329 -43.42 5.28 -67.40
C SER A 329 -42.81 3.91 -67.57
N TYR A 330 -43.10 3.03 -66.63
CA TYR A 330 -42.57 1.67 -66.57
C TYR A 330 -43.64 0.64 -66.75
N LYS A 331 -43.34 -0.51 -67.39
CA LYS A 331 -44.30 -1.63 -67.71
C LYS A 331 -43.98 -2.86 -66.87
N GLN A 332 -44.91 -3.79 -66.87
CA GLN A 332 -44.79 -5.12 -66.26
C GLN A 332 -43.43 -5.76 -66.60
N GLY A 333 -42.74 -6.32 -65.53
CA GLY A 333 -41.45 -7.00 -65.61
C GLY A 333 -40.23 -6.07 -65.50
N GLN A 334 -40.43 -4.76 -65.54
CA GLN A 334 -39.31 -3.82 -65.24
C GLN A 334 -39.16 -3.65 -63.75
N THR A 335 -37.91 -3.28 -63.32
CA THR A 335 -37.56 -3.12 -61.93
C THR A 335 -37.27 -1.64 -61.63
N ILE A 336 -37.84 -1.13 -60.53
CA ILE A 336 -37.60 0.20 -59.96
C ILE A 336 -36.84 0.01 -58.66
N ALA A 337 -35.68 0.62 -58.54
CA ALA A 337 -34.86 0.55 -57.34
C ALA A 337 -35.25 1.68 -56.38
N ILE A 338 -35.98 1.36 -55.34
CA ILE A 338 -36.41 2.31 -54.30
C ILE A 338 -35.38 2.34 -53.19
N THR A 339 -35.00 3.52 -52.73
CA THR A 339 -34.04 3.72 -51.67
C THR A 339 -34.68 4.43 -50.47
N VAL A 340 -34.39 3.92 -49.28
CA VAL A 340 -34.81 4.47 -48.01
C VAL A 340 -33.55 4.93 -47.26
N ALA A 341 -33.40 6.23 -47.04
CA ALA A 341 -32.29 6.82 -46.31
C ALA A 341 -32.64 7.00 -44.84
N PHE A 342 -31.68 6.73 -43.98
CA PHE A 342 -31.78 6.87 -42.55
C PHE A 342 -30.86 7.99 -42.06
N SER A 343 -31.12 8.48 -40.84
CA SER A 343 -30.31 9.50 -40.17
C SER A 343 -28.87 9.04 -39.86
N GLU A 344 -28.64 7.72 -39.84
CA GLU A 344 -27.37 7.09 -39.51
C GLU A 344 -27.22 5.74 -40.20
N VAL A 345 -26.08 5.09 -40.02
CA VAL A 345 -25.80 3.76 -40.56
C VAL A 345 -26.68 2.71 -39.88
N VAL A 346 -27.36 1.90 -40.68
CA VAL A 346 -28.22 0.81 -40.18
C VAL A 346 -27.70 -0.56 -40.62
N ASN A 347 -27.84 -1.55 -39.74
CA ASN A 347 -27.54 -2.93 -40.02
C ASN A 347 -28.85 -3.72 -40.12
N VAL A 348 -29.03 -4.40 -41.24
CA VAL A 348 -30.25 -5.19 -41.51
C VAL A 348 -30.00 -6.66 -41.19
N THR A 349 -30.90 -7.24 -40.42
CA THR A 349 -31.02 -8.68 -40.22
C THR A 349 -32.40 -9.12 -40.66
N GLY A 350 -32.55 -10.33 -41.27
CA GLY A 350 -33.80 -10.78 -41.87
C GLY A 350 -34.12 -10.07 -43.19
N THR A 351 -35.37 -9.95 -43.50
CA THR A 351 -35.87 -9.40 -44.78
C THR A 351 -36.96 -8.36 -44.54
N PRO A 352 -36.58 -7.12 -44.08
CA PRO A 352 -37.57 -6.04 -44.01
C PRO A 352 -38.30 -5.81 -45.32
N GLN A 353 -39.53 -5.36 -45.27
CA GLN A 353 -40.40 -5.16 -46.42
C GLN A 353 -40.88 -3.73 -46.55
N LEU A 354 -41.02 -3.26 -47.81
CA LEU A 354 -41.64 -1.98 -48.12
C LEU A 354 -42.92 -2.22 -48.91
N THR A 355 -44.04 -1.74 -48.41
CA THR A 355 -45.33 -1.83 -49.10
C THR A 355 -45.56 -0.61 -49.97
N LEU A 356 -45.79 -0.81 -51.27
CA LEU A 356 -46.04 0.23 -52.27
C LEU A 356 -47.53 0.26 -52.63
N GLU A 357 -48.08 1.45 -52.85
CA GLU A 357 -49.43 1.64 -53.42
C GLU A 357 -49.37 1.39 -54.93
N THR A 358 -49.96 0.25 -55.37
CA THR A 358 -49.89 -0.18 -56.75
C THR A 358 -51.33 -0.53 -57.32
N GLY A 359 -52.36 0.14 -56.78
CA GLY A 359 -53.72 0.05 -57.23
C GLY A 359 -54.54 -1.03 -56.54
N GLY A 360 -55.16 -1.89 -57.25
CA GLY A 360 -56.12 -2.89 -56.69
C GLY A 360 -55.50 -3.93 -55.76
N SER A 361 -54.24 -4.13 -55.80
CA SER A 361 -53.43 -4.87 -54.81
C SER A 361 -52.06 -4.20 -54.62
N ASP A 362 -51.66 -4.03 -53.36
CA ASP A 362 -50.40 -3.42 -53.03
C ASP A 362 -49.19 -4.35 -53.24
N ALA A 363 -48.07 -3.79 -53.70
CA ALA A 363 -46.86 -4.55 -53.84
C ALA A 363 -46.07 -4.56 -52.51
N VAL A 364 -45.69 -5.72 -52.01
CA VAL A 364 -44.78 -5.90 -50.91
C VAL A 364 -43.40 -6.23 -51.47
N VAL A 365 -42.42 -5.40 -51.21
CA VAL A 365 -41.06 -5.46 -51.76
C VAL A 365 -40.07 -5.82 -50.69
N ASP A 366 -39.35 -6.89 -50.87
CA ASP A 366 -38.32 -7.34 -49.95
C ASP A 366 -37.08 -6.45 -50.01
N TYR A 367 -36.42 -6.27 -48.85
CA TYR A 367 -35.11 -5.67 -48.76
C TYR A 367 -34.12 -6.39 -49.68
N SER A 368 -33.33 -5.62 -50.42
CA SER A 368 -32.38 -6.14 -51.41
C SER A 368 -30.91 -5.94 -51.01
N SER A 369 -30.55 -4.73 -50.56
CA SER A 369 -29.17 -4.39 -50.23
C SER A 369 -29.06 -3.10 -49.42
N GLY A 370 -27.84 -2.80 -48.87
CA GLY A 370 -27.55 -1.56 -48.21
C GLY A 370 -27.23 -1.69 -46.69
N THR A 371 -27.19 -2.91 -46.13
CA THR A 371 -26.77 -3.09 -44.73
C THR A 371 -25.34 -2.54 -44.50
N GLY A 372 -25.09 -1.94 -43.34
CA GLY A 372 -23.83 -1.29 -43.05
C GLY A 372 -23.69 0.10 -43.71
N SER A 373 -24.78 0.67 -44.21
CA SER A 373 -24.83 2.06 -44.74
C SER A 373 -26.07 2.77 -44.20
N ASN A 374 -26.20 4.05 -44.50
CA ASN A 374 -27.39 4.84 -44.16
C ASN A 374 -28.50 4.75 -45.22
N THR A 375 -28.37 3.91 -46.25
CA THR A 375 -29.35 3.82 -47.33
C THR A 375 -29.63 2.36 -47.65
N LEU A 376 -30.91 1.95 -47.54
CA LEU A 376 -31.37 0.62 -47.90
C LEU A 376 -32.03 0.66 -49.26
N THR A 377 -31.90 -0.42 -50.05
CA THR A 377 -32.47 -0.56 -51.37
C THR A 377 -33.53 -1.68 -51.40
N PHE A 378 -34.67 -1.40 -52.04
CA PHE A 378 -35.78 -2.30 -52.29
C PHE A 378 -36.02 -2.37 -53.81
N ASN A 379 -35.81 -3.49 -54.45
CA ASN A 379 -35.97 -3.67 -55.90
C ASN A 379 -37.38 -4.14 -56.21
N TYR A 380 -38.23 -3.18 -56.56
CA TYR A 380 -39.63 -3.46 -56.96
C TYR A 380 -39.68 -3.90 -58.43
N THR A 381 -40.12 -5.13 -58.69
CA THR A 381 -40.44 -5.60 -60.03
C THR A 381 -41.95 -5.50 -60.28
N ILE A 382 -42.32 -4.74 -61.31
CA ILE A 382 -43.73 -4.45 -61.61
C ILE A 382 -44.48 -5.74 -61.98
N GLY A 383 -45.49 -6.07 -61.19
CA GLY A 383 -46.36 -7.24 -61.35
C GLY A 383 -47.49 -7.02 -62.35
N ALA A 384 -48.18 -8.12 -62.70
CA ALA A 384 -49.38 -8.05 -63.51
C ALA A 384 -50.51 -7.32 -62.76
N GLY A 385 -51.16 -6.34 -63.41
CA GLY A 385 -52.24 -5.57 -62.82
C GLY A 385 -51.81 -4.43 -61.84
N HIS A 386 -50.53 -4.22 -61.62
CA HIS A 386 -50.07 -3.10 -60.85
C HIS A 386 -50.17 -1.80 -61.66
N THR A 387 -50.75 -0.77 -61.06
CA THR A 387 -50.94 0.55 -61.69
C THR A 387 -50.72 1.66 -60.62
N SER A 388 -50.01 2.72 -61.00
CA SER A 388 -49.92 3.91 -60.23
C SER A 388 -49.68 5.09 -61.18
N SER A 389 -50.30 6.25 -60.91
CA SER A 389 -50.07 7.46 -61.66
C SER A 389 -48.81 8.18 -61.17
N ASP A 390 -48.47 7.97 -59.91
CA ASP A 390 -47.24 8.42 -59.22
C ASP A 390 -46.93 7.40 -58.11
N LEU A 391 -45.85 6.65 -58.27
CA LEU A 391 -45.56 5.53 -57.40
C LEU A 391 -45.07 6.03 -56.03
N ASP A 392 -45.76 5.65 -54.98
CA ASP A 392 -45.40 5.95 -53.63
C ASP A 392 -45.58 4.74 -52.69
N TYR A 393 -45.06 4.80 -51.45
CA TYR A 393 -45.36 3.83 -50.44
C TYR A 393 -46.79 4.06 -49.91
N LYS A 394 -47.41 2.99 -49.44
CA LYS A 394 -48.85 3.01 -49.08
C LYS A 394 -49.16 3.91 -47.88
N ALA A 395 -48.33 3.92 -46.85
CA ALA A 395 -48.55 4.65 -45.60
C ALA A 395 -47.24 4.84 -44.84
N THR A 396 -47.21 5.67 -43.81
CA THR A 396 -46.07 5.87 -42.93
C THR A 396 -45.61 4.60 -42.22
N SER A 397 -46.43 3.57 -42.18
CA SER A 397 -46.12 2.23 -41.64
C SER A 397 -45.70 1.21 -42.69
N SER A 398 -45.43 1.64 -43.95
CA SER A 398 -45.15 0.74 -45.06
C SER A 398 -43.80 0.03 -44.98
N LEU A 399 -42.83 0.60 -44.26
CA LEU A 399 -41.59 -0.08 -43.96
C LEU A 399 -41.79 -0.95 -42.72
N ALA A 400 -41.71 -2.25 -42.85
CA ALA A 400 -41.97 -3.24 -41.81
C ALA A 400 -40.78 -4.20 -41.63
N LEU A 401 -40.53 -4.55 -40.38
CA LEU A 401 -39.63 -5.66 -40.01
C LEU A 401 -40.45 -6.97 -40.11
N ASN A 402 -40.11 -7.84 -41.06
CA ASN A 402 -40.83 -9.11 -41.27
C ASN A 402 -40.14 -10.26 -40.48
#